data_01881f29662bf5d808e15bd426919756
#
_entry.id   01881f29662bf5d808e15bd426919756
#
_cell.length_a   1.000
_cell.length_b   1.000
_cell.length_c   1.000
_cell.angle_alpha   90.00
_cell.angle_beta   90.00
_cell.angle_gamma   90.00
#
_symmetry.space_group_name_H-M   'P 1'
#
loop_
_entity.id
_entity.type
_entity.pdbx_description
1 polymer ?
#
loop_
_entity_poly.entity_id
_entity_poly.type
_entity_poly.pdbx_seq_one_letter_code
_entity_poly.pdbx_strand_id
1 'polypeptide(L)'
;PAPETQPTLEGIDPLDGIEIPDRLPYIVAIIDELADLMMVAPAEIETNIARLAQLARAAGIHLIIATQRPSVNVITGVIKANLPSRIAFQVASQVDSRTILDTKGADTLIGRGDMLFSPPGTSRLVRAQGAFVSDEEVQEMVEFLKRNGPPQYAQSVQQQIDRASREEEDGEEGEGDLGEDGDLYQEALEVLKATKRASTSMIQRKLRIGYNRAARIME
;
A
#
# COMPACT_ATOMS: atom_id res chain seq x y z
N PRO A 1 22.22 -34.94 24.06
CA PRO A 1 22.13 -34.88 22.62
C PRO A 1 22.17 -33.42 22.24
N ALA A 2 23.19 -33.05 21.46
CA ALA A 2 23.34 -31.72 20.89
C ALA A 2 22.26 -31.51 19.80
N PRO A 3 21.76 -30.29 19.61
CA PRO A 3 20.82 -30.02 18.51
C PRO A 3 21.56 -30.23 17.19
N GLU A 4 20.92 -30.99 16.29
CA GLU A 4 21.41 -31.22 14.94
C GLU A 4 21.47 -29.89 14.19
N THR A 5 22.67 -29.51 13.77
CA THR A 5 22.93 -28.38 12.89
C THR A 5 22.25 -28.65 11.54
N GLN A 6 21.29 -27.81 11.18
CA GLN A 6 20.71 -27.81 9.83
C GLN A 6 21.81 -27.48 8.81
N PRO A 7 21.82 -28.12 7.61
CA PRO A 7 22.83 -27.83 6.60
C PRO A 7 22.67 -26.41 6.09
N THR A 8 23.66 -25.57 6.36
CA THR A 8 23.84 -24.26 5.76
C THR A 8 24.11 -24.44 4.26
N LEU A 9 23.34 -23.74 3.42
CA LEU A 9 23.67 -23.56 2.01
C LEU A 9 25.05 -22.88 1.94
N GLU A 10 26.04 -23.60 1.41
CA GLU A 10 27.41 -23.10 1.27
C GLU A 10 27.42 -21.82 0.42
N GLY A 11 27.87 -20.71 1.01
CA GLY A 11 28.51 -19.63 0.28
C GLY A 11 28.14 -18.20 0.59
N ILE A 12 27.00 -17.88 1.20
CA ILE A 12 26.69 -16.50 1.58
C ILE A 12 25.82 -16.54 2.85
N ASP A 13 26.41 -16.18 3.99
CA ASP A 13 25.63 -15.80 5.16
C ASP A 13 25.02 -14.40 4.87
N PRO A 14 23.71 -14.26 4.69
CA PRO A 14 23.09 -12.96 4.38
C PRO A 14 23.25 -11.96 5.53
N LEU A 15 23.80 -12.38 6.67
CA LEU A 15 24.05 -11.57 7.86
C LEU A 15 25.52 -11.29 8.10
N ASP A 16 26.43 -11.75 7.23
CA ASP A 16 27.88 -11.55 7.38
C ASP A 16 28.19 -10.06 7.30
N GLY A 17 28.61 -9.48 8.43
CA GLY A 17 28.92 -8.06 8.57
C GLY A 17 27.75 -7.15 9.02
N ILE A 18 26.57 -7.69 9.29
CA ILE A 18 25.46 -6.92 9.87
C ILE A 18 25.49 -7.09 11.40
N GLU A 19 25.90 -6.06 12.12
CA GLU A 19 25.72 -6.01 13.57
C GLU A 19 24.23 -5.92 13.88
N ILE A 20 23.64 -7.03 14.35
CA ILE A 20 22.26 -7.06 14.81
C ILE A 20 22.21 -6.39 16.19
N PRO A 21 21.51 -5.27 16.37
CA PRO A 21 21.42 -4.62 17.67
C PRO A 21 20.63 -5.50 18.65
N ASP A 22 21.03 -5.50 19.92
CA ASP A 22 20.35 -6.24 21.00
C ASP A 22 18.87 -5.89 21.13
N ARG A 23 18.49 -4.70 20.67
CA ARG A 23 17.10 -4.20 20.70
C ARG A 23 16.78 -3.40 19.44
N LEU A 24 15.71 -3.79 18.76
CA LEU A 24 15.14 -3.03 17.66
C LEU A 24 14.13 -1.99 18.20
N PRO A 25 14.09 -0.76 17.65
CA PRO A 25 13.07 0.22 17.99
C PRO A 25 11.69 -0.22 17.44
N TYR A 26 10.62 0.23 18.07
CA TYR A 26 9.29 0.10 17.48
C TYR A 26 9.20 0.94 16.20
N ILE A 27 8.51 0.41 15.20
CA ILE A 27 8.20 1.10 13.96
C ILE A 27 6.70 1.40 13.95
N VAL A 28 6.33 2.65 13.72
CA VAL A 28 4.92 3.04 13.52
C VAL A 28 4.77 3.51 12.09
N ALA A 29 3.95 2.80 11.32
CA ALA A 29 3.59 3.19 9.97
C ALA A 29 2.18 3.79 9.97
N ILE A 30 2.03 4.98 9.40
CA ILE A 30 0.77 5.71 9.36
C ILE A 30 0.35 5.86 7.90
N ILE A 31 -0.87 5.42 7.59
CA ILE A 31 -1.55 5.66 6.30
C ILE A 31 -2.66 6.66 6.57
N ASP A 32 -2.53 7.86 6.02
CA ASP A 32 -3.45 8.98 6.27
C ASP A 32 -4.79 8.80 5.54
N GLU A 33 -4.76 8.39 4.27
CA GLU A 33 -5.97 8.12 3.49
C GLU A 33 -5.85 6.79 2.73
N LEU A 34 -6.48 5.74 3.30
CA LEU A 34 -6.46 4.42 2.69
C LEU A 34 -7.22 4.39 1.35
N ALA A 35 -8.28 5.19 1.21
CA ALA A 35 -9.09 5.17 0.00
C ALA A 35 -8.29 5.51 -1.25
N ASP A 36 -7.31 6.41 -1.17
CA ASP A 36 -6.50 6.79 -2.31
C ASP A 36 -5.63 5.62 -2.79
N LEU A 37 -5.05 4.85 -1.87
CA LEU A 37 -4.32 3.63 -2.21
C LEU A 37 -5.24 2.55 -2.81
N MET A 38 -6.44 2.38 -2.24
CA MET A 38 -7.42 1.39 -2.72
C MET A 38 -8.01 1.75 -4.08
N MET A 39 -7.91 3.01 -4.53
CA MET A 39 -8.31 3.42 -5.88
C MET A 39 -7.29 2.99 -6.94
N VAL A 40 -6.01 2.93 -6.59
CA VAL A 40 -4.92 2.60 -7.53
C VAL A 40 -4.80 1.09 -7.72
N ALA A 41 -4.63 0.33 -6.64
CA ALA A 41 -4.36 -1.11 -6.70
C ALA A 41 -5.05 -1.87 -5.54
N PRO A 42 -6.39 -1.98 -5.51
CA PRO A 42 -7.14 -2.48 -4.35
C PRO A 42 -6.72 -3.87 -3.90
N ALA A 43 -6.56 -4.83 -4.81
CA ALA A 43 -6.22 -6.20 -4.47
C ALA A 43 -4.79 -6.35 -3.91
N GLU A 44 -3.85 -5.59 -4.44
CA GLU A 44 -2.46 -5.59 -3.99
C GLU A 44 -2.33 -4.91 -2.63
N ILE A 45 -2.94 -3.74 -2.45
CA ILE A 45 -2.94 -2.99 -1.20
C ILE A 45 -3.59 -3.80 -0.08
N GLU A 46 -4.76 -4.40 -0.33
CA GLU A 46 -5.45 -5.25 0.65
C GLU A 46 -4.57 -6.42 1.09
N THR A 47 -3.96 -7.11 0.14
CA THR A 47 -3.07 -8.26 0.40
C THR A 47 -1.84 -7.84 1.21
N ASN A 48 -1.20 -6.74 0.84
CA ASN A 48 0.01 -6.26 1.51
C ASN A 48 -0.28 -5.73 2.92
N ILE A 49 -1.39 -5.01 3.13
CA ILE A 49 -1.82 -4.58 4.47
C ILE A 49 -2.12 -5.80 5.34
N ALA A 50 -2.87 -6.77 4.84
CA ALA A 50 -3.19 -7.98 5.59
C ALA A 50 -1.93 -8.75 5.99
N ARG A 51 -1.01 -8.95 5.05
CA ARG A 51 0.27 -9.61 5.28
C ARG A 51 1.13 -8.85 6.30
N LEU A 52 1.22 -7.53 6.17
CA LEU A 52 1.95 -6.69 7.09
C LEU A 52 1.35 -6.75 8.50
N ALA A 53 0.03 -6.63 8.64
CA ALA A 53 -0.66 -6.70 9.93
C ALA A 53 -0.49 -8.05 10.63
N GLN A 54 -0.39 -9.15 9.88
CA GLN A 54 -0.18 -10.49 10.42
C GLN A 54 1.27 -10.71 10.90
N LEU A 55 2.25 -10.28 10.11
CA LEU A 55 3.66 -10.55 10.35
C LEU A 55 4.34 -9.49 11.23
N ALA A 56 3.94 -8.23 11.08
CA ALA A 56 4.60 -7.09 11.69
C ALA A 56 4.40 -7.01 13.21
N ARG A 57 3.32 -7.59 13.74
CA ARG A 57 3.04 -7.62 15.18
C ARG A 57 4.20 -8.19 15.99
N ALA A 58 4.75 -9.32 15.56
CA ALA A 58 5.88 -9.97 16.25
C ALA A 58 7.19 -9.17 16.14
N ALA A 59 7.34 -8.39 15.07
CA ALA A 59 8.50 -7.54 14.81
C ALA A 59 8.42 -6.15 15.47
N GLY A 60 7.34 -5.84 16.20
CA GLY A 60 7.15 -4.51 16.81
C GLY A 60 6.82 -3.39 15.81
N ILE A 61 6.20 -3.73 14.68
CA ILE A 61 5.70 -2.77 13.72
C ILE A 61 4.20 -2.55 13.96
N HIS A 62 3.80 -1.31 14.16
CA HIS A 62 2.43 -0.89 14.41
C HIS A 62 1.88 -0.13 13.21
N LEU A 63 0.63 -0.44 12.84
CA LEU A 63 -0.07 0.22 11.75
C LEU A 63 -1.18 1.11 12.30
N ILE A 64 -1.21 2.36 11.84
CA ILE A 64 -2.32 3.29 12.02
C ILE A 64 -2.84 3.62 10.63
N ILE A 65 -4.07 3.19 10.35
CA ILE A 65 -4.69 3.39 9.04
C ILE A 65 -5.93 4.26 9.22
N ALA A 66 -5.96 5.38 8.49
CA ALA A 66 -7.08 6.29 8.49
C ALA A 66 -7.72 6.39 7.10
N THR A 67 -8.98 6.82 7.07
CA THR A 67 -9.69 7.17 5.84
C THR A 67 -10.85 8.11 6.15
N GLN A 68 -11.09 9.05 5.27
CA GLN A 68 -12.28 9.92 5.27
C GLN A 68 -13.42 9.34 4.42
N ARG A 69 -13.19 8.20 3.74
CA ARG A 69 -14.17 7.53 2.86
C ARG A 69 -14.51 6.13 3.40
N PRO A 70 -15.39 6.04 4.42
CA PRO A 70 -15.73 4.77 5.08
C PRO A 70 -16.68 3.92 4.23
N SER A 71 -16.24 3.47 3.06
CA SER A 71 -16.99 2.56 2.20
C SER A 71 -16.54 1.12 2.37
N VAL A 72 -17.37 0.17 1.98
CA VAL A 72 -17.08 -1.28 2.04
C VAL A 72 -15.93 -1.68 1.09
N ASN A 73 -15.69 -0.89 0.05
CA ASN A 73 -14.58 -1.11 -0.88
C ASN A 73 -13.23 -0.62 -0.31
N VAL A 74 -13.25 0.25 0.67
CA VAL A 74 -12.06 0.77 1.36
C VAL A 74 -11.81 0.00 2.64
N ILE A 75 -12.83 -0.14 3.50
CA ILE A 75 -12.75 -0.87 4.77
C ILE A 75 -13.33 -2.27 4.53
N THR A 76 -12.55 -3.11 3.87
CA THR A 76 -12.97 -4.46 3.49
C THR A 76 -13.00 -5.42 4.66
N GLY A 77 -13.63 -6.58 4.45
CA GLY A 77 -13.64 -7.65 5.46
C GLY A 77 -12.25 -8.15 5.83
N VAL A 78 -11.33 -8.20 4.87
CA VAL A 78 -9.93 -8.62 5.08
C VAL A 78 -9.18 -7.60 5.94
N ILE A 79 -9.33 -6.31 5.67
CA ILE A 79 -8.74 -5.24 6.47
C ILE A 79 -9.28 -5.28 7.91
N LYS A 80 -10.60 -5.39 8.08
CA LYS A 80 -11.22 -5.47 9.42
C LYS A 80 -10.79 -6.71 10.22
N ALA A 81 -10.60 -7.84 9.56
CA ALA A 81 -10.15 -9.06 10.22
C ALA A 81 -8.71 -8.96 10.76
N ASN A 82 -7.85 -8.20 10.10
CA ASN A 82 -6.44 -8.03 10.47
C ASN A 82 -6.18 -6.81 11.35
N LEU A 83 -7.12 -5.85 11.38
CA LEU A 83 -7.08 -4.64 12.19
C LEU A 83 -8.30 -4.61 13.13
N PRO A 84 -8.28 -5.39 14.21
CA PRO A 84 -9.44 -5.55 15.09
C PRO A 84 -9.74 -4.33 15.98
N SER A 85 -8.73 -3.48 16.25
CA SER A 85 -8.93 -2.22 16.96
C SER A 85 -9.40 -1.16 16.00
N ARG A 86 -10.56 -0.54 16.27
CA ARG A 86 -11.13 0.46 15.37
C ARG A 86 -11.62 1.66 16.14
N ILE A 87 -11.46 2.84 15.55
CA ILE A 87 -11.99 4.10 16.06
C ILE A 87 -12.85 4.71 14.95
N ALA A 88 -14.05 5.14 15.30
CA ALA A 88 -14.87 5.97 14.45
C ALA A 88 -15.12 7.31 15.13
N PHE A 89 -14.79 8.37 14.44
CA PHE A 89 -15.27 9.72 14.72
C PHE A 89 -16.68 9.90 14.17
N GLN A 90 -17.26 11.09 14.28
CA GLN A 90 -18.56 11.39 13.72
C GLN A 90 -18.59 11.11 12.22
N VAL A 91 -19.61 10.38 11.78
CA VAL A 91 -19.85 10.05 10.37
C VAL A 91 -21.22 10.54 9.92
N ALA A 92 -21.44 10.64 8.60
CA ALA A 92 -22.67 11.18 8.04
C ALA A 92 -23.86 10.24 8.15
N SER A 93 -23.64 8.93 8.24
CA SER A 93 -24.72 7.94 8.21
C SER A 93 -24.50 6.74 9.11
N GLN A 94 -25.60 6.02 9.43
CA GLN A 94 -25.52 4.73 10.11
C GLN A 94 -24.85 3.64 9.27
N VAL A 95 -24.86 3.78 7.94
CA VAL A 95 -24.18 2.85 7.03
C VAL A 95 -22.67 2.98 7.22
N ASP A 96 -22.16 4.21 7.27
CA ASP A 96 -20.74 4.48 7.52
C ASP A 96 -20.31 3.95 8.89
N SER A 97 -21.14 4.17 9.93
CA SER A 97 -20.89 3.62 11.27
C SER A 97 -20.74 2.10 11.24
N ARG A 98 -21.67 1.40 10.54
CA ARG A 98 -21.59 -0.06 10.39
C ARG A 98 -20.39 -0.51 9.56
N THR A 99 -20.00 0.25 8.56
CA THR A 99 -18.84 -0.07 7.76
C THR A 99 -17.57 -0.09 8.61
N ILE A 100 -17.43 0.86 9.52
CA ILE A 100 -16.24 0.96 10.39
C ILE A 100 -16.35 0.00 11.59
N LEU A 101 -17.46 0.06 12.34
CA LEU A 101 -17.60 -0.55 13.67
C LEU A 101 -18.43 -1.84 13.69
N ASP A 102 -19.00 -2.26 12.56
CA ASP A 102 -19.99 -3.32 12.43
C ASP A 102 -21.28 -3.05 13.20
N THR A 103 -21.45 -1.83 13.73
CA THR A 103 -22.63 -1.39 14.49
C THR A 103 -22.93 0.09 14.23
N LYS A 104 -24.13 0.53 14.63
CA LYS A 104 -24.54 1.93 14.56
C LYS A 104 -24.02 2.71 15.76
N GLY A 105 -24.01 4.05 15.66
CA GLY A 105 -23.74 4.95 16.80
C GLY A 105 -22.77 6.07 16.47
N ALA A 106 -21.83 5.90 15.52
CA ALA A 106 -20.91 6.96 15.16
C ALA A 106 -21.59 8.15 14.45
N ASP A 107 -22.77 7.93 13.87
CA ASP A 107 -23.63 8.97 13.29
C ASP A 107 -24.25 9.91 14.32
N THR A 108 -24.25 9.53 15.60
CA THR A 108 -24.79 10.33 16.70
C THR A 108 -23.74 11.05 17.54
N LEU A 109 -22.47 10.95 17.16
CA LEU A 109 -21.36 11.64 17.80
C LEU A 109 -21.44 13.16 17.52
N ILE A 110 -20.87 13.94 18.43
CA ILE A 110 -20.96 15.42 18.39
C ILE A 110 -19.80 16.10 17.66
N GLY A 111 -18.83 15.31 17.14
CA GLY A 111 -17.64 15.84 16.47
C GLY A 111 -16.55 16.30 17.45
N ARG A 112 -15.55 17.02 16.93
CA ARG A 112 -14.43 17.61 17.69
C ARG A 112 -13.69 16.60 18.59
N GLY A 113 -13.44 15.39 18.06
CA GLY A 113 -12.73 14.34 18.77
C GLY A 113 -13.62 13.41 19.59
N ASP A 114 -14.95 13.60 19.60
CA ASP A 114 -15.88 12.61 20.14
C ASP A 114 -15.85 11.34 19.27
N MET A 115 -15.60 10.19 19.86
CA MET A 115 -15.33 8.96 19.15
C MET A 115 -15.92 7.73 19.82
N LEU A 116 -16.13 6.70 19.01
CA LEU A 116 -16.40 5.33 19.48
C LEU A 116 -15.17 4.47 19.20
N PHE A 117 -14.65 3.84 20.23
CA PHE A 117 -13.55 2.88 20.18
C PHE A 117 -14.07 1.46 20.31
N SER A 118 -13.67 0.61 19.36
CA SER A 118 -13.89 -0.83 19.37
C SER A 118 -12.59 -1.52 19.77
N PRO A 119 -12.40 -1.92 21.03
CA PRO A 119 -11.22 -2.65 21.45
C PRO A 119 -11.20 -4.07 20.85
N PRO A 120 -10.01 -4.67 20.68
CA PRO A 120 -9.90 -6.04 20.20
C PRO A 120 -10.45 -7.05 21.22
N GLY A 121 -11.07 -8.12 20.73
CA GLY A 121 -11.54 -9.22 21.58
C GLY A 121 -12.83 -8.95 22.36
N THR A 122 -13.51 -7.83 22.13
CA THR A 122 -14.81 -7.52 22.73
C THR A 122 -15.72 -6.83 21.73
N SER A 123 -17.03 -7.06 21.86
CA SER A 123 -18.06 -6.36 21.08
C SER A 123 -18.53 -5.05 21.73
N ARG A 124 -18.03 -4.72 22.94
CA ARG A 124 -18.45 -3.53 23.66
C ARG A 124 -17.70 -2.30 23.17
N LEU A 125 -18.43 -1.32 22.64
CA LEU A 125 -17.85 -0.03 22.27
C LEU A 125 -17.59 0.83 23.50
N VAL A 126 -16.51 1.59 23.46
CA VAL A 126 -16.16 2.60 24.47
C VAL A 126 -16.27 3.97 23.79
N ARG A 127 -17.13 4.85 24.35
CA ARG A 127 -17.15 6.24 23.93
C ARG A 127 -16.04 7.00 24.64
N ALA A 128 -15.26 7.74 23.87
CA ALA A 128 -14.16 8.56 24.38
C ALA A 128 -14.16 9.93 23.71
N GLN A 129 -13.53 10.89 24.37
CA GLN A 129 -13.35 12.24 23.85
C GLN A 129 -11.87 12.47 23.61
N GLY A 130 -11.48 12.65 22.34
CA GLY A 130 -10.15 13.12 21.96
C GLY A 130 -10.00 14.61 22.24
N ALA A 131 -8.79 15.04 22.56
CA ALA A 131 -8.47 16.46 22.61
C ALA A 131 -8.59 17.08 21.19
N PHE A 132 -9.14 18.28 21.13
CA PHE A 132 -9.05 19.06 19.90
C PHE A 132 -7.63 19.63 19.79
N VAL A 133 -7.03 19.50 18.63
CA VAL A 133 -5.73 20.06 18.28
C VAL A 133 -5.94 21.02 17.12
N SER A 134 -5.51 22.27 17.27
CA SER A 134 -5.63 23.28 16.22
C SER A 134 -4.54 23.15 15.16
N ASP A 135 -4.74 23.77 14.00
CA ASP A 135 -3.74 23.78 12.94
C ASP A 135 -2.44 24.48 13.39
N GLU A 136 -2.56 25.52 14.23
CA GLU A 136 -1.42 26.24 14.82
C GLU A 136 -0.61 25.30 15.74
N GLU A 137 -1.28 24.51 16.62
CA GLU A 137 -0.61 23.56 17.50
C GLU A 137 0.08 22.44 16.70
N VAL A 138 -0.54 21.97 15.60
CA VAL A 138 0.09 21.02 14.70
C VAL A 138 1.35 21.60 14.07
N GLN A 139 1.28 22.86 13.60
CA GLN A 139 2.41 23.53 13.00
C GLN A 139 3.57 23.73 13.99
N GLU A 140 3.27 24.16 15.22
CA GLU A 140 4.27 24.31 16.28
C GLU A 140 4.95 22.96 16.61
N MET A 141 4.18 21.88 16.65
CA MET A 141 4.71 20.53 16.87
C MET A 141 5.65 20.11 15.73
N VAL A 142 5.25 20.34 14.47
CA VAL A 142 6.08 20.03 13.30
C VAL A 142 7.38 20.84 13.32
N GLU A 143 7.31 22.14 13.65
CA GLU A 143 8.51 22.97 13.78
C GLU A 143 9.43 22.50 14.91
N PHE A 144 8.87 22.06 16.03
CA PHE A 144 9.64 21.46 17.12
C PHE A 144 10.37 20.19 16.66
N LEU A 145 9.67 19.29 15.94
CA LEU A 145 10.27 18.05 15.42
C LEU A 145 11.36 18.32 14.40
N LYS A 146 11.21 19.34 13.55
CA LYS A 146 12.24 19.76 12.58
C LYS A 146 13.55 20.22 13.23
N ARG A 147 13.52 20.67 14.48
CA ARG A 147 14.74 21.06 15.23
C ARG A 147 15.66 19.88 15.52
N ASN A 148 15.14 18.64 15.46
CA ASN A 148 15.94 17.43 15.64
C ASN A 148 16.85 17.09 14.43
N GLY A 149 16.79 17.91 13.37
CA GLY A 149 17.56 17.73 12.14
C GLY A 149 16.74 17.25 10.97
N PRO A 150 17.33 17.23 9.76
CA PRO A 150 16.67 16.73 8.59
C PRO A 150 16.43 15.21 8.70
N PRO A 151 15.37 14.68 8.05
CA PRO A 151 15.12 13.26 8.02
C PRO A 151 16.27 12.53 7.34
N GLN A 152 16.68 11.41 7.93
CA GLN A 152 17.68 10.51 7.35
C GLN A 152 16.97 9.40 6.59
N TYR A 153 16.89 9.52 5.28
CA TYR A 153 16.34 8.48 4.42
C TYR A 153 17.39 7.39 4.16
N ALA A 154 17.00 6.13 4.26
CA ALA A 154 17.85 5.05 3.81
C ALA A 154 18.02 5.15 2.30
N GLN A 155 19.27 5.25 1.81
CA GLN A 155 19.58 5.43 0.39
C GLN A 155 18.97 4.32 -0.48
N SER A 156 18.92 3.09 0.02
CA SER A 156 18.30 1.97 -0.68
C SER A 156 16.80 2.14 -0.90
N VAL A 157 16.09 2.73 0.08
CA VAL A 157 14.65 3.00 -0.04
C VAL A 157 14.42 4.15 -1.02
N GLN A 158 15.24 5.21 -0.95
CA GLN A 158 15.13 6.33 -1.89
C GLN A 158 15.37 5.87 -3.34
N GLN A 159 16.38 5.03 -3.57
CA GLN A 159 16.64 4.46 -4.90
C GLN A 159 15.48 3.60 -5.43
N GLN A 160 14.78 2.86 -4.55
CA GLN A 160 13.62 2.09 -4.95
C GLN A 160 12.43 2.98 -5.32
N ILE A 161 12.21 4.06 -4.55
CA ILE A 161 11.16 5.06 -4.85
C ILE A 161 11.46 5.75 -6.19
N ASP A 162 12.69 6.23 -6.38
CA ASP A 162 13.11 6.91 -7.60
C ASP A 162 13.01 5.99 -8.83
N ARG A 163 13.26 4.69 -8.64
CA ARG A 163 13.13 3.69 -9.70
C ARG A 163 11.65 3.43 -10.04
N ALA A 164 10.80 3.25 -9.02
CA ALA A 164 9.37 3.06 -9.22
C ALA A 164 8.73 4.27 -9.92
N SER A 165 9.09 5.50 -9.51
CA SER A 165 8.60 6.73 -10.13
C SER A 165 9.00 6.85 -11.60
N ARG A 166 10.23 6.43 -11.96
CA ARG A 166 10.67 6.41 -13.38
C ARG A 166 9.94 5.35 -14.20
N GLU A 167 9.69 4.18 -13.62
CA GLU A 167 8.93 3.12 -14.29
C GLU A 167 7.46 3.54 -14.53
N GLU A 168 6.89 4.41 -13.68
CA GLU A 168 5.57 5.03 -13.88
C GLU A 168 5.61 6.13 -14.95
N GLU A 169 6.63 7.01 -14.95
CA GLU A 169 6.82 8.06 -15.96
C GLU A 169 7.07 7.46 -17.35
N ASP A 170 7.92 6.45 -17.45
CA ASP A 170 8.17 5.72 -18.71
C ASP A 170 6.91 4.97 -19.19
N GLY A 171 5.98 4.65 -18.29
CA GLY A 171 4.68 4.05 -18.59
C GLY A 171 3.66 5.06 -19.17
N GLU A 172 3.74 6.33 -18.77
CA GLU A 172 2.85 7.41 -19.25
C GLU A 172 3.39 8.13 -20.51
N GLU A 173 4.71 8.24 -20.67
CA GLU A 173 5.32 8.84 -21.87
C GLU A 173 5.26 7.95 -23.13
N GLY A 174 4.72 6.74 -23.02
CA GLY A 174 4.54 5.82 -24.14
C GLY A 174 3.50 6.23 -25.20
N GLU A 175 2.95 7.43 -25.15
CA GLU A 175 1.95 7.93 -26.12
C GLU A 175 2.55 8.74 -27.29
N GLY A 176 3.86 8.82 -27.47
CA GLY A 176 4.38 9.79 -28.46
C GLY A 176 5.56 9.44 -29.34
N ASP A 177 6.25 8.32 -29.23
CA ASP A 177 7.39 8.05 -30.12
C ASP A 177 7.27 6.75 -30.92
N LEU A 178 6.98 6.92 -32.22
CA LEU A 178 6.97 5.86 -33.24
C LEU A 178 8.39 5.37 -33.64
N GLY A 179 9.44 5.90 -33.02
CA GLY A 179 10.81 5.62 -33.41
C GLY A 179 11.32 4.22 -33.02
N GLU A 180 11.00 3.72 -31.85
CA GLU A 180 11.44 2.40 -31.38
C GLU A 180 10.52 1.25 -31.81
N ASP A 181 9.26 1.52 -32.14
CA ASP A 181 8.31 0.51 -32.62
C ASP A 181 8.39 0.25 -34.13
N GLY A 182 9.22 0.98 -34.87
CA GLY A 182 9.35 0.83 -36.33
C GLY A 182 9.80 -0.57 -36.76
N ASP A 183 10.77 -1.15 -36.08
CA ASP A 183 11.27 -2.50 -36.36
C ASP A 183 10.23 -3.56 -35.95
N LEU A 184 9.57 -3.37 -34.80
CA LEU A 184 8.49 -4.24 -34.32
C LEU A 184 7.25 -4.19 -35.22
N TYR A 185 6.97 -3.03 -35.82
CA TYR A 185 5.90 -2.89 -36.81
C TYR A 185 6.19 -3.68 -38.08
N GLN A 186 7.44 -3.66 -38.57
CA GLN A 186 7.86 -4.46 -39.71
C GLN A 186 7.75 -5.97 -39.43
N GLU A 187 8.23 -6.41 -38.27
CA GLU A 187 8.10 -7.81 -37.83
C GLU A 187 6.62 -8.22 -37.69
N ALA A 188 5.76 -7.35 -37.15
CA ALA A 188 4.32 -7.59 -37.05
C ALA A 188 3.67 -7.74 -38.44
N LEU A 189 4.07 -6.91 -39.43
CA LEU A 189 3.61 -7.02 -40.80
C LEU A 189 4.03 -8.35 -41.46
N GLU A 190 5.23 -8.83 -41.18
CA GLU A 190 5.68 -10.14 -41.69
C GLU A 190 4.86 -11.26 -41.08
N VAL A 191 4.59 -11.23 -39.77
CA VAL A 191 3.73 -12.21 -39.08
C VAL A 191 2.31 -12.19 -39.66
N LEU A 192 1.74 -11.02 -39.93
CA LEU A 192 0.41 -10.86 -40.51
C LEU A 192 0.35 -11.40 -41.96
N LYS A 193 1.38 -11.11 -42.78
CA LYS A 193 1.52 -11.63 -44.15
C LYS A 193 1.62 -13.15 -44.17
N ALA A 194 2.39 -13.73 -43.25
CA ALA A 194 2.62 -15.16 -43.15
C ALA A 194 1.37 -15.92 -42.66
N THR A 195 0.65 -15.35 -41.69
CA THR A 195 -0.47 -16.03 -41.03
C THR A 195 -1.85 -15.70 -41.62
N LYS A 196 -1.95 -14.62 -42.40
CA LYS A 196 -3.20 -14.06 -42.95
C LYS A 196 -4.31 -13.88 -41.90
N ARG A 197 -3.93 -13.65 -40.65
CA ARG A 197 -4.85 -13.41 -39.53
C ARG A 197 -4.34 -12.22 -38.71
N ALA A 198 -5.21 -11.27 -38.44
CA ALA A 198 -4.95 -10.12 -37.58
C ALA A 198 -5.53 -10.40 -36.20
N SER A 199 -4.66 -10.49 -35.18
CA SER A 199 -5.09 -10.68 -33.79
C SER A 199 -4.01 -10.15 -32.84
N THR A 200 -4.38 -9.24 -31.96
CA THR A 200 -3.51 -8.69 -30.91
C THR A 200 -2.83 -9.79 -30.08
N SER A 201 -3.59 -10.81 -29.68
CA SER A 201 -3.05 -11.96 -28.92
C SER A 201 -2.06 -12.81 -29.68
N MET A 202 -2.11 -12.81 -31.02
CA MET A 202 -1.16 -13.52 -31.85
C MET A 202 0.14 -12.73 -31.97
N ILE A 203 0.06 -11.44 -32.20
CA ILE A 203 1.20 -10.52 -32.23
C ILE A 203 1.91 -10.54 -30.88
N GLN A 204 1.19 -10.41 -29.79
CA GLN A 204 1.74 -10.52 -28.43
C GLN A 204 2.58 -11.79 -28.22
N ARG A 205 2.07 -12.94 -28.64
CA ARG A 205 2.78 -14.22 -28.48
C ARG A 205 3.95 -14.41 -29.43
N LYS A 206 3.83 -13.93 -30.66
CA LYS A 206 4.88 -14.08 -31.69
C LYS A 206 6.05 -13.16 -31.45
N LEU A 207 5.79 -11.91 -31.12
CA LEU A 207 6.81 -10.90 -30.85
C LEU A 207 7.25 -10.84 -29.38
N ARG A 208 6.57 -11.61 -28.49
CA ARG A 208 6.83 -11.65 -27.03
C ARG A 208 6.75 -10.27 -26.37
N ILE A 209 5.82 -9.45 -26.78
CA ILE A 209 5.58 -8.10 -26.26
C ILE A 209 4.33 -8.06 -25.37
N GLY A 210 4.18 -7.00 -24.57
CA GLY A 210 3.01 -6.78 -23.73
C GLY A 210 1.73 -6.53 -24.56
N TYR A 211 0.55 -6.75 -23.94
CA TYR A 211 -0.74 -6.59 -24.62
C TYR A 211 -0.95 -5.18 -25.17
N ASN A 212 -0.63 -4.14 -24.38
CA ASN A 212 -0.81 -2.73 -24.78
C ASN A 212 0.06 -2.36 -25.99
N ARG A 213 1.31 -2.86 -26.04
CA ARG A 213 2.22 -2.66 -27.16
C ARG A 213 1.74 -3.41 -28.41
N ALA A 214 1.25 -4.63 -28.24
CA ALA A 214 0.66 -5.40 -29.34
C ALA A 214 -0.63 -4.77 -29.87
N ALA A 215 -1.45 -4.14 -29.03
CA ALA A 215 -2.66 -3.43 -29.43
C ALA A 215 -2.34 -2.18 -30.28
N ARG A 216 -1.36 -1.37 -29.84
CA ARG A 216 -0.88 -0.18 -30.61
C ARG A 216 -0.33 -0.53 -32.00
N ILE A 217 0.40 -1.64 -32.13
CA ILE A 217 0.92 -2.10 -33.42
C ILE A 217 -0.21 -2.55 -34.36
N MET A 218 -1.36 -2.91 -33.82
CA MET A 218 -2.52 -3.40 -34.56
C MET A 218 -3.53 -2.31 -34.96
N GLU A 219 -3.44 -1.13 -34.36
CA GLU A 219 -4.18 0.08 -34.74
C GLU A 219 -3.50 0.80 -35.91
#